data_36c7a03a85bf62cd7d9db96e89fa9b1b
#
_entry.id   36c7a03a85bf62cd7d9db96e89fa9b1b
#
_cell.length_a   1.000
_cell.length_b   1.000
_cell.length_c   1.000
_cell.angle_alpha   90.00
_cell.angle_beta   90.00
_cell.angle_gamma   90.00
#
_symmetry.space_group_name_H-M   'P 1'
#
loop_
_entity.id
_entity.type
_entity.pdbx_description
1 polymer ?
#
loop_
_entity_poly.entity_id
_entity_poly.type
_entity_poly.pdbx_seq_one_letter_code
_entity_poly.pdbx_strand_id
1 'polypeptide(L)'
;MRVVSLALAASLSFSTMTAFADWKQEGNTWKYQNSDGKYATSTWQWINGKSYCFESNGNMYANTTTPDGYTVNADGAWTVNGVVQIKNETSKKAYSDNDQYPLAHLKDWF
;
A
#
# COMPACT_ATOMS: atom_id res chain seq x y z
N MET A 1 10.59 45.52 -3.54
CA MET A 1 10.58 45.08 -3.55
C MET A 1 10.09 44.13 -3.28
N ARG A 2 9.78 43.91 -3.18
CA ARG A 2 9.38 43.24 -3.12
C ARG A 2 9.47 42.13 -3.06
N VAL A 3 9.33 41.74 -3.51
CA VAL A 3 9.69 40.72 -3.71
C VAL A 3 9.75 39.86 -2.77
N VAL A 4 10.21 40.01 -2.23
CA VAL A 4 10.41 39.37 -1.22
C VAL A 4 9.35 38.68 -0.77
N SER A 5 8.47 39.29 -0.65
CA SER A 5 7.44 38.75 -0.10
C SER A 5 7.12 37.54 -0.65
N LEU A 6 7.29 37.45 -1.70
CA LEU A 6 6.99 36.35 -2.26
C LEU A 6 7.47 35.23 -1.67
N ALA A 7 8.44 35.24 -1.45
CA ALA A 7 9.08 34.13 -1.00
C ALA A 7 8.33 33.57 0.07
N LEU A 8 7.93 34.33 0.90
CA LEU A 8 7.32 33.86 1.93
C LEU A 8 6.17 33.16 1.60
N ALA A 9 5.58 33.56 0.74
CA ALA A 9 4.36 32.97 0.46
C ALA A 9 4.64 31.57 0.22
N ALA A 10 5.60 31.31 -0.41
CA ALA A 10 5.90 30.00 -0.74
C ALA A 10 5.99 29.18 0.45
N SER A 11 6.65 29.64 1.34
CA SER A 11 6.86 28.85 2.43
C SER A 11 5.58 28.52 3.06
N LEU A 12 4.68 29.34 3.03
CA LEU A 12 3.52 29.04 3.61
C LEU A 12 2.93 27.87 3.01
N SER A 13 2.95 27.77 1.82
CA SER A 13 2.28 26.71 1.21
C SER A 13 2.78 25.42 1.68
N PHE A 14 3.95 25.32 2.00
CA PHE A 14 4.43 24.12 2.43
C PHE A 14 3.76 23.64 3.59
N SER A 15 3.60 24.41 4.52
CA SER A 15 3.08 23.98 5.73
C SER A 15 1.75 23.39 5.58
N THR A 16 1.04 23.73 4.57
CA THR A 16 -0.26 23.21 4.48
C THR A 16 -0.29 21.98 3.66
N MET A 17 0.80 21.53 3.13
CA MET A 17 0.74 20.41 2.34
C MET A 17 0.52 19.22 3.13
N THR A 18 -0.31 18.37 2.76
CA THR A 18 -0.49 17.19 3.46
C THR A 18 -0.04 16.12 2.59
N ALA A 19 0.53 15.12 3.07
CA ALA A 19 0.97 14.02 2.29
C ALA A 19 -0.15 13.03 2.21
N PHE A 20 -0.46 12.55 1.06
CA PHE A 20 -1.45 11.57 0.90
C PHE A 20 -0.81 10.29 0.42
N ALA A 21 -1.34 9.18 0.85
CA ALA A 21 -0.87 7.91 0.37
C ALA A 21 -1.29 7.78 -1.08
N ASP A 22 -0.45 7.21 -1.90
CA ASP A 22 -0.75 7.14 -3.31
C ASP A 22 0.09 6.10 -4.02
N TRP A 23 -0.44 5.58 -5.11
CA TRP A 23 0.29 4.67 -5.96
C TRP A 23 1.22 5.44 -6.87
N LYS A 24 2.41 4.90 -7.11
CA LYS A 24 3.36 5.53 -8.00
C LYS A 24 3.84 4.49 -8.99
N GLN A 25 3.86 4.84 -10.25
CA GLN A 25 4.29 3.92 -11.27
C GLN A 25 5.67 4.30 -11.79
N GLU A 26 6.54 3.32 -11.90
CA GLU A 26 7.84 3.55 -12.46
C GLU A 26 8.05 2.49 -13.52
N GLY A 27 7.98 2.84 -14.76
CA GLY A 27 8.10 1.89 -15.85
C GLY A 27 6.95 0.92 -15.77
N ASN A 28 7.24 -0.34 -15.64
CA ASN A 28 6.20 -1.32 -15.54
C ASN A 28 5.95 -1.75 -14.13
N THR A 29 6.52 -1.10 -13.16
CA THR A 29 6.33 -1.52 -11.78
C THR A 29 5.56 -0.49 -11.02
N TRP A 30 4.94 -0.90 -9.93
CA TRP A 30 4.18 0.00 -9.10
C TRP A 30 4.71 -0.03 -7.69
N LYS A 31 4.63 1.10 -7.02
CA LYS A 31 5.02 1.20 -5.63
C LYS A 31 3.93 1.96 -4.92
N TYR A 32 3.84 1.83 -3.63
CA TYR A 32 2.83 2.57 -2.89
C TYR A 32 3.52 3.45 -1.86
N GLN A 33 3.27 4.75 -1.93
CA GLN A 33 3.87 5.67 -0.99
C GLN A 33 2.86 5.98 0.08
N ASN A 34 3.21 5.72 1.31
CA ASN A 34 2.30 5.95 2.42
C ASN A 34 2.26 7.43 2.79
N SER A 35 1.33 7.82 3.61
CA SER A 35 1.17 9.23 3.92
C SER A 35 2.38 9.81 4.68
N ASP A 36 3.23 8.97 5.23
CA ASP A 36 4.42 9.47 5.89
C ASP A 36 5.53 9.70 4.88
N GLY A 37 5.25 9.51 3.60
CA GLY A 37 6.22 9.72 2.56
C GLY A 37 7.08 8.52 2.23
N LYS A 38 6.96 7.45 2.99
CA LYS A 38 7.78 6.29 2.74
C LYS A 38 7.08 5.26 1.92
N TYR A 39 7.82 4.51 1.13
CA TYR A 39 7.22 3.49 0.31
C TYR A 39 7.05 2.21 1.11
N ALA A 40 6.03 1.46 0.79
CA ALA A 40 5.81 0.17 1.41
C ALA A 40 6.92 -0.75 0.90
N THR A 41 7.60 -1.45 1.78
CA THR A 41 8.66 -2.36 1.39
C THR A 41 8.62 -3.60 2.27
N SER A 42 8.88 -4.73 1.69
CA SER A 42 8.95 -5.98 2.41
C SER A 42 7.74 -6.22 3.31
N THR A 43 6.56 -5.96 2.78
CA THR A 43 5.39 -6.07 3.60
C THR A 43 4.14 -6.27 2.75
N TRP A 44 3.07 -6.69 3.38
CA TRP A 44 1.75 -6.69 2.78
C TRP A 44 1.04 -5.47 3.32
N GLN A 45 0.16 -4.91 2.52
CA GLN A 45 -0.58 -3.76 2.98
C GLN A 45 -1.97 -3.77 2.35
N TRP A 46 -2.99 -3.47 3.16
CA TRP A 46 -4.34 -3.35 2.64
C TRP A 46 -4.51 -1.94 2.09
N ILE A 47 -4.97 -1.86 0.87
CA ILE A 47 -5.17 -0.56 0.25
C ILE A 47 -6.51 -0.62 -0.46
N ASN A 48 -7.42 0.17 -0.06
CA ASN A 48 -8.77 0.19 -0.62
C ASN A 48 -9.41 -1.19 -0.67
N GLY A 49 -9.26 -1.93 0.39
CA GLY A 49 -9.95 -3.21 0.51
C GLY A 49 -9.26 -4.40 -0.10
N LYS A 50 -8.13 -4.22 -0.76
CA LYS A 50 -7.39 -5.31 -1.33
C LYS A 50 -6.01 -5.34 -0.74
N SER A 51 -5.38 -6.49 -0.71
CA SER A 51 -4.06 -6.60 -0.10
C SER A 51 -2.99 -6.78 -1.15
N TYR A 52 -1.91 -6.06 -1.00
CA TYR A 52 -0.82 -6.06 -1.96
C TYR A 52 0.49 -6.33 -1.24
N CYS A 53 1.41 -7.00 -1.91
CA CYS A 53 2.69 -7.35 -1.31
C CYS A 53 3.81 -6.61 -2.03
N PHE A 54 4.76 -6.10 -1.28
CA PHE A 54 5.83 -5.29 -1.85
C PHE A 54 7.20 -5.90 -1.57
N GLU A 55 8.08 -5.79 -2.54
CA GLU A 55 9.43 -6.31 -2.41
C GLU A 55 10.26 -5.38 -1.55
N SER A 56 11.45 -5.77 -1.25
CA SER A 56 12.29 -4.93 -0.41
C SER A 56 12.64 -3.62 -1.10
N ASN A 57 12.59 -3.57 -2.41
CA ASN A 57 12.86 -2.34 -3.11
C ASN A 57 11.59 -1.53 -3.34
N GLY A 58 10.48 -2.00 -2.83
CA GLY A 58 9.22 -1.28 -2.96
C GLY A 58 8.36 -1.70 -4.14
N ASN A 59 8.86 -2.55 -5.02
CA ASN A 59 8.05 -2.90 -6.17
C ASN A 59 6.95 -3.86 -5.76
N MET A 60 5.76 -3.66 -6.30
CA MET A 60 4.64 -4.51 -5.99
C MET A 60 4.79 -5.81 -6.74
N TYR A 61 4.49 -6.94 -6.07
CA TYR A 61 4.47 -8.22 -6.74
C TYR A 61 3.20 -8.26 -7.59
N ALA A 62 3.29 -8.79 -8.79
CA ALA A 62 2.12 -8.88 -9.64
C ALA A 62 2.20 -10.16 -10.46
N ASN A 63 1.07 -10.79 -10.60
CA ASN A 63 0.96 -11.97 -11.43
C ASN A 63 1.97 -13.04 -11.04
N THR A 64 2.11 -13.33 -9.77
CA THR A 64 3.10 -14.25 -9.29
C THR A 64 2.73 -14.80 -7.93
N THR A 65 3.58 -15.65 -7.37
CA THR A 65 3.41 -16.14 -6.02
C THR A 65 4.47 -15.44 -5.19
N THR A 66 4.06 -14.89 -4.08
CA THR A 66 4.98 -14.15 -3.24
C THR A 66 5.87 -15.09 -2.46
N PRO A 67 6.95 -14.61 -1.88
CA PRO A 67 7.87 -15.48 -1.14
C PRO A 67 7.23 -16.24 -0.01
N ASP A 68 6.18 -15.71 0.59
CA ASP A 68 5.51 -16.41 1.68
C ASP A 68 4.39 -17.31 1.17
N GLY A 69 4.31 -17.51 -0.15
CA GLY A 69 3.43 -18.53 -0.69
C GLY A 69 2.03 -18.12 -1.10
N TYR A 70 1.74 -16.84 -1.16
CA TYR A 70 0.41 -16.41 -1.53
C TYR A 70 0.41 -15.89 -2.96
N THR A 71 -0.73 -15.99 -3.65
CA THR A 71 -0.78 -15.56 -5.04
C THR A 71 -1.38 -14.18 -5.19
N VAL A 72 -0.87 -13.44 -6.14
CA VAL A 72 -1.41 -12.13 -6.45
C VAL A 72 -1.69 -12.10 -7.95
N ASN A 73 -2.70 -11.36 -8.35
CA ASN A 73 -3.08 -11.31 -9.75
C ASN A 73 -2.27 -10.25 -10.50
N ALA A 74 -2.62 -10.02 -11.75
CA ALA A 74 -1.89 -9.07 -12.56
C ALA A 74 -1.93 -7.65 -12.00
N ASP A 75 -2.95 -7.33 -11.23
CA ASP A 75 -3.04 -6.02 -10.63
C ASP A 75 -2.37 -6.00 -9.26
N GLY A 76 -1.79 -7.09 -8.84
CA GLY A 76 -1.11 -7.18 -7.56
C GLY A 76 -1.98 -7.56 -6.39
N ALA A 77 -3.26 -7.75 -6.60
CA ALA A 77 -4.16 -8.02 -5.48
C ALA A 77 -4.10 -9.48 -5.05
N TRP A 78 -4.13 -9.72 -3.76
CA TRP A 78 -4.09 -11.06 -3.21
C TRP A 78 -5.31 -11.85 -3.67
N THR A 79 -5.10 -13.07 -4.14
CA THR A 79 -6.21 -13.92 -4.57
C THR A 79 -6.08 -15.28 -3.92
N VAL A 80 -7.22 -15.95 -3.81
CA VAL A 80 -7.24 -17.30 -3.35
C VAL A 80 -8.07 -18.01 -4.40
N ASN A 81 -7.50 -19.01 -5.05
CA ASN A 81 -8.15 -19.72 -6.14
C ASN A 81 -8.66 -18.75 -7.20
N GLY A 82 -7.88 -17.74 -7.48
CA GLY A 82 -8.22 -16.79 -8.52
C GLY A 82 -9.21 -15.71 -8.10
N VAL A 83 -9.69 -15.77 -6.88
CA VAL A 83 -10.67 -14.78 -6.44
C VAL A 83 -10.03 -13.74 -5.56
N VAL A 84 -10.19 -12.47 -5.89
CA VAL A 84 -9.59 -11.38 -5.14
C VAL A 84 -10.17 -11.34 -3.74
N GLN A 85 -9.33 -11.25 -2.74
CA GLN A 85 -9.77 -11.22 -1.35
C GLN A 85 -9.98 -9.77 -0.93
N ILE A 86 -11.14 -9.50 -0.39
CA ILE A 86 -11.51 -8.14 -0.03
C ILE A 86 -11.70 -7.98 1.47
N LYS A 87 -11.31 -6.86 1.99
CA LYS A 87 -11.53 -6.59 3.38
C LYS A 87 -12.27 -5.29 3.47
N ASN A 88 -13.37 -5.26 4.20
CA ASN A 88 -14.02 -3.98 4.38
C ASN A 88 -14.38 -3.88 5.85
N GLU A 89 -14.83 -2.77 6.27
CA GLU A 89 -15.11 -2.54 7.65
C GLU A 89 -16.14 -3.48 8.20
N THR A 90 -17.08 -3.80 7.45
CA THR A 90 -18.12 -4.66 7.90
C THR A 90 -17.57 -6.05 8.06
N SER A 91 -16.79 -6.47 7.17
CA SER A 91 -16.25 -7.77 7.24
C SER A 91 -15.38 -7.93 8.41
N LYS A 92 -14.71 -6.92 8.80
CA LYS A 92 -13.85 -6.95 9.83
C LYS A 92 -14.53 -7.38 11.06
N LYS A 93 -15.69 -6.97 11.32
CA LYS A 93 -16.31 -7.34 12.42
C LYS A 93 -16.73 -8.73 12.36
N ALA A 94 -17.09 -9.19 11.30
CA ALA A 94 -17.55 -10.51 11.17
C ALA A 94 -16.48 -11.52 11.37
N TYR A 95 -15.30 -11.28 11.15
CA TYR A 95 -14.34 -12.24 11.24
C TYR A 95 -13.72 -12.23 12.44
N SER A 96 -13.50 -12.97 13.08
CA SER A 96 -12.81 -12.94 14.20
C SER A 96 -11.54 -12.98 13.86
N ASP A 97 -11.29 -12.60 13.16
CA ASP A 97 -10.07 -12.44 12.91
C ASP A 97 -9.23 -13.42 12.87
N ASN A 98 -9.28 -14.16 12.92
CA ASN A 98 -8.35 -14.92 12.97
C ASN A 98 -8.03 -15.64 12.00
N ASP A 99 -8.34 -16.03 11.51
CA ASP A 99 -7.88 -16.92 10.73
C ASP A 99 -8.37 -17.06 9.53
N GLN A 100 -9.14 -16.49 9.17
CA GLN A 100 -9.59 -16.64 8.01
C GLN A 100 -8.73 -16.33 6.99
N TYR A 101 -7.87 -15.39 7.05
CA TYR A 101 -7.03 -15.15 5.99
C TYR A 101 -5.71 -15.43 6.30
N PRO A 102 -4.93 -15.77 5.39
CA PRO A 102 -3.56 -16.06 5.55
C PRO A 102 -2.85 -14.86 6.11
N LEU A 103 -3.38 -13.73 5.89
CA LEU A 103 -2.74 -12.54 6.36
C LEU A 103 -2.59 -12.51 7.86
N ALA A 104 -3.27 -13.34 8.51
CA ALA A 104 -3.17 -13.36 9.92
C ALA A 104 -1.78 -13.61 10.37
N HIS A 105 -1.01 -14.36 9.64
CA HIS A 105 0.27 -14.59 10.14
C HIS A 105 1.24 -13.61 9.64
N LEU A 106 0.85 -12.69 8.89
CA LEU A 106 1.79 -11.75 8.43
C LEU A 106 2.22 -10.84 9.54
N LYS A 107 1.58 -10.91 10.65
CA LYS A 107 1.98 -10.13 11.72
C LYS A 107 3.34 -10.50 12.08
N ASP A 108 3.71 -11.70 11.91
CA ASP A 108 5.01 -12.12 12.27
C ASP A 108 5.99 -11.70 11.23
N TRP A 109 5.55 -11.31 10.11
CA TRP A 109 6.40 -10.91 9.06
C TRP A 109 6.84 -9.53 9.33
N PHE A 110 6.03 -8.73 9.86
CA PHE A 110 6.34 -7.38 10.10
C PHE A 110 7.10 -7.23 11.42
#